data_367d5f00b39ce5bfcd05a08e94e0b10c
#
_entry.id   367d5f00b39ce5bfcd05a08e94e0b10c
#
_cell.length_a   1.000
_cell.length_b   1.000
_cell.length_c   1.000
_cell.angle_alpha   90.00
_cell.angle_beta   90.00
_cell.angle_gamma   90.00
#
_symmetry.space_group_name_H-M   'P 1'
#
loop_
_entity.id
_entity.type
_entity.pdbx_description
1 polymer ?
#
loop_
_entity_poly.entity_id
_entity_poly.type
_entity_poly.pdbx_seq_one_letter_code
_entity_poly.pdbx_strand_id
1 'polypeptide(L)'
;AKYNLLPEDSITMEDLSGLSDKAIKEELFQRALKVYDSQVSKLRDEEAVKEFQKVLILRVVDNKWTDHIDALDQLRNAVGLRGYAQNNPVVEYQAEGFRMFNDMIGSIEFDVTRLMMKAQIHEQERPQAERHISTTATRNIAAHQASMPEDLDLSQIGRNELCPCGSGKKFKNCHGKRQ
;
A
#
# COMPACT_ATOMS: atom_id res chain seq x y z
N ALA A 1 14.15 -25.08 -7.44
CA ALA A 1 13.73 -24.05 -8.37
C ALA A 1 12.30 -23.51 -8.24
N LYS A 2 11.46 -23.99 -7.28
CA LYS A 2 10.06 -23.53 -7.17
C LYS A 2 9.94 -22.06 -6.74
N TYR A 3 10.95 -21.50 -6.10
CA TYR A 3 10.85 -20.17 -5.47
C TYR A 3 11.79 -19.13 -6.05
N ASN A 4 12.80 -19.51 -6.82
CA ASN A 4 13.74 -18.63 -7.54
C ASN A 4 14.14 -17.38 -6.74
N LEU A 5 14.51 -17.57 -5.46
CA LEU A 5 14.88 -16.50 -4.52
C LEU A 5 16.32 -16.06 -4.72
N LEU A 6 17.17 -16.96 -5.21
CA LEU A 6 18.57 -16.70 -5.49
C LEU A 6 18.80 -16.61 -7.01
N PRO A 7 19.81 -15.88 -7.49
CA PRO A 7 20.21 -15.88 -8.88
C PRO A 7 20.50 -17.32 -9.37
N GLU A 8 20.15 -17.63 -10.62
CA GLU A 8 20.21 -18.98 -11.17
C GLU A 8 21.63 -19.58 -11.09
N ASP A 9 22.65 -18.76 -11.20
CA ASP A 9 24.06 -19.16 -11.18
C ASP A 9 24.69 -19.18 -9.78
N SER A 10 23.91 -18.91 -8.72
CA SER A 10 24.46 -18.76 -7.36
C SER A 10 24.70 -20.07 -6.62
N ILE A 11 24.17 -21.18 -7.09
CA ILE A 11 24.25 -22.48 -6.43
C ILE A 11 24.42 -23.57 -7.47
N THR A 12 25.51 -24.33 -7.37
CA THR A 12 25.73 -25.56 -8.14
C THR A 12 25.39 -26.78 -7.29
N MET A 13 25.04 -27.87 -7.94
CA MET A 13 24.82 -29.15 -7.23
C MET A 13 26.11 -29.66 -6.55
N GLU A 14 27.27 -29.26 -7.06
CA GLU A 14 28.58 -29.60 -6.51
C GLU A 14 28.80 -28.90 -5.16
N ASP A 15 28.36 -27.65 -5.00
CA ASP A 15 28.45 -26.88 -3.75
C ASP A 15 27.67 -27.53 -2.59
N LEU A 16 26.62 -28.29 -2.90
CA LEU A 16 25.75 -28.92 -1.92
C LEU A 16 26.07 -30.38 -1.69
N SER A 17 26.93 -30.98 -2.55
CA SER A 17 27.29 -32.39 -2.46
C SER A 17 28.13 -32.66 -1.21
N GLY A 18 27.69 -33.63 -0.39
CA GLY A 18 28.41 -34.04 0.84
C GLY A 18 28.07 -33.19 2.09
N LEU A 19 27.21 -32.19 1.99
CA LEU A 19 26.74 -31.43 3.16
C LEU A 19 25.54 -32.09 3.81
N SER A 20 25.44 -31.98 5.14
CA SER A 20 24.23 -32.36 5.87
C SER A 20 23.09 -31.35 5.60
N ASP A 21 21.83 -31.78 5.78
CA ASP A 21 20.64 -30.91 5.60
C ASP A 21 20.73 -29.59 6.38
N LYS A 22 21.33 -29.63 7.58
CA LYS A 22 21.53 -28.45 8.42
C LYS A 22 22.56 -27.51 7.82
N ALA A 23 23.66 -28.04 7.29
CA ALA A 23 24.72 -27.24 6.65
C ALA A 23 24.21 -26.64 5.33
N ILE A 24 23.40 -27.36 4.56
CA ILE A 24 22.75 -26.83 3.35
C ILE A 24 21.85 -25.65 3.68
N LYS A 25 21.00 -25.77 4.71
CA LYS A 25 20.13 -24.66 5.13
C LYS A 25 20.93 -23.43 5.55
N GLU A 26 21.99 -23.62 6.31
CA GLU A 26 22.85 -22.51 6.74
C GLU A 26 23.55 -21.83 5.54
N GLU A 27 24.10 -22.61 4.62
CA GLU A 27 24.75 -22.08 3.41
C GLU A 27 23.76 -21.29 2.55
N LEU A 28 22.55 -21.81 2.35
CA LEU A 28 21.50 -21.12 1.60
C LEU A 28 21.08 -19.81 2.28
N PHE A 29 20.97 -19.84 3.61
CA PHE A 29 20.64 -18.66 4.39
C PHE A 29 21.71 -17.57 4.28
N GLN A 30 22.98 -17.93 4.39
CA GLN A 30 24.11 -17.00 4.26
C GLN A 30 24.19 -16.40 2.85
N ARG A 31 23.92 -17.19 1.80
CA ARG A 31 23.84 -16.68 0.42
C ARG A 31 22.67 -15.73 0.24
N ALA A 32 21.51 -16.05 0.82
CA ALA A 32 20.35 -15.16 0.79
C ALA A 32 20.63 -13.81 1.47
N LEU A 33 21.30 -13.83 2.65
CA LEU A 33 21.73 -12.62 3.33
C LEU A 33 22.66 -11.76 2.46
N LYS A 34 23.64 -12.37 1.80
CA LYS A 34 24.54 -11.64 0.90
C LYS A 34 23.79 -10.96 -0.26
N VAL A 35 22.80 -11.64 -0.83
CA VAL A 35 21.96 -11.05 -1.89
C VAL A 35 21.15 -9.87 -1.33
N TYR A 36 20.55 -10.02 -0.17
CA TYR A 36 19.83 -8.96 0.50
C TYR A 36 20.73 -7.76 0.81
N ASP A 37 21.89 -7.98 1.42
CA ASP A 37 22.85 -6.92 1.74
C ASP A 37 23.32 -6.18 0.49
N SER A 38 23.50 -6.90 -0.63
CA SER A 38 23.85 -6.28 -1.91
C SER A 38 22.74 -5.40 -2.49
N GLN A 39 21.47 -5.70 -2.17
CA GLN A 39 20.35 -4.85 -2.57
C GLN A 39 20.25 -3.61 -1.67
N VAL A 40 20.39 -3.82 -0.36
CA VAL A 40 20.30 -2.75 0.64
C VAL A 40 21.45 -1.74 0.47
N SER A 41 22.66 -2.20 0.13
CA SER A 41 23.82 -1.34 -0.10
C SER A 41 23.67 -0.37 -1.29
N LYS A 42 22.68 -0.59 -2.16
CA LYS A 42 22.33 0.34 -3.24
C LYS A 42 21.49 1.53 -2.76
N LEU A 43 20.97 1.48 -1.54
CA LEU A 43 20.24 2.58 -0.93
C LEU A 43 21.21 3.53 -0.25
N ARG A 44 20.91 4.85 -0.30
CA ARG A 44 21.82 5.91 0.15
C ARG A 44 22.08 5.90 1.65
N ASP A 45 21.05 5.58 2.43
CA ASP A 45 21.06 5.67 3.89
C ASP A 45 20.11 4.65 4.54
N GLU A 46 20.24 4.50 5.85
CA GLU A 46 19.41 3.60 6.66
C GLU A 46 17.92 3.98 6.65
N GLU A 47 17.62 5.27 6.50
CA GLU A 47 16.23 5.74 6.46
C GLU A 47 15.56 5.32 5.14
N ALA A 48 16.26 5.40 4.02
CA ALA A 48 15.79 4.89 2.75
C ALA A 48 15.56 3.38 2.78
N VAL A 49 16.41 2.62 3.49
CA VAL A 49 16.21 1.17 3.70
C VAL A 49 14.92 0.90 4.47
N LYS A 50 14.70 1.61 5.58
CA LYS A 50 13.49 1.46 6.40
C LYS A 50 12.23 1.82 5.62
N GLU A 51 12.28 2.89 4.85
CA GLU A 51 11.13 3.31 4.02
C GLU A 51 10.84 2.28 2.91
N PHE A 52 11.86 1.76 2.26
CA PHE A 52 11.72 0.69 1.28
C PHE A 52 11.07 -0.56 1.88
N GLN A 53 11.59 -1.03 3.02
CA GLN A 53 11.02 -2.19 3.74
C GLN A 53 9.57 -1.96 4.13
N LYS A 54 9.28 -0.79 4.70
CA LYS A 54 7.93 -0.41 5.13
C LYS A 54 6.93 -0.40 3.98
N VAL A 55 7.26 0.26 2.86
CA VAL A 55 6.39 0.34 1.69
C VAL A 55 6.12 -1.05 1.11
N LEU A 56 7.16 -1.89 1.04
CA LEU A 56 7.05 -3.24 0.52
C LEU A 56 6.16 -4.12 1.41
N ILE A 57 6.40 -4.11 2.73
CA ILE A 57 5.62 -4.89 3.69
C ILE A 57 4.16 -4.46 3.68
N LEU A 58 3.90 -3.15 3.77
CA LEU A 58 2.52 -2.63 3.78
C LEU A 58 1.77 -3.04 2.51
N ARG A 59 2.41 -2.92 1.35
CA ARG A 59 1.77 -3.32 0.08
C ARG A 59 1.40 -4.79 0.03
N VAL A 60 2.27 -5.68 0.54
CA VAL A 60 1.98 -7.12 0.56
C VAL A 60 0.86 -7.41 1.55
N VAL A 61 0.93 -6.84 2.75
CA VAL A 61 -0.08 -7.04 3.79
C VAL A 61 -1.45 -6.57 3.31
N ASP A 62 -1.55 -5.37 2.74
CA ASP A 62 -2.82 -4.81 2.26
C ASP A 62 -3.47 -5.71 1.21
N ASN A 63 -2.70 -6.20 0.24
CA ASN A 63 -3.22 -7.09 -0.80
C ASN A 63 -3.72 -8.41 -0.19
N LYS A 64 -2.89 -9.08 0.63
CA LYS A 64 -3.25 -10.37 1.23
C LYS A 64 -4.41 -10.25 2.21
N TRP A 65 -4.48 -9.14 2.94
CA TRP A 65 -5.58 -8.88 3.85
C TRP A 65 -6.91 -8.69 3.11
N THR A 66 -6.90 -7.94 2.03
CA THR A 66 -8.09 -7.75 1.19
C THR A 66 -8.60 -9.08 0.64
N ASP A 67 -7.71 -9.89 0.05
CA ASP A 67 -8.04 -11.22 -0.47
C ASP A 67 -8.59 -12.13 0.64
N HIS A 68 -8.03 -12.03 1.87
CA HIS A 68 -8.47 -12.82 3.01
C HIS A 68 -9.87 -12.44 3.49
N ILE A 69 -10.20 -11.14 3.54
CA ILE A 69 -11.55 -10.69 3.91
C ILE A 69 -12.58 -11.22 2.91
N ASP A 70 -12.31 -11.14 1.62
CA ASP A 70 -13.19 -11.67 0.57
C ASP A 70 -13.37 -13.20 0.71
N ALA A 71 -12.29 -13.91 1.00
CA ALA A 71 -12.33 -15.35 1.22
C ALA A 71 -13.11 -15.74 2.48
N LEU A 72 -13.02 -14.97 3.57
CA LEU A 72 -13.83 -15.16 4.78
C LEU A 72 -15.33 -14.93 4.53
N ASP A 73 -15.68 -13.94 3.71
CA ASP A 73 -17.08 -13.72 3.34
C ASP A 73 -17.64 -14.89 2.50
N GLN A 74 -16.84 -15.42 1.59
CA GLN A 74 -17.20 -16.64 0.84
C GLN A 74 -17.36 -17.85 1.78
N LEU A 75 -16.44 -18.03 2.72
CA LEU A 75 -16.52 -19.10 3.73
C LEU A 75 -17.81 -18.98 4.56
N ARG A 76 -18.14 -17.79 5.03
CA ARG A 76 -19.37 -17.52 5.82
C ARG A 76 -20.60 -17.99 5.07
N ASN A 77 -20.70 -17.68 3.77
CA ASN A 77 -21.82 -18.08 2.94
C ASN A 77 -21.83 -19.61 2.70
N ALA A 78 -20.67 -20.23 2.48
CA ALA A 78 -20.55 -21.67 2.24
C ALA A 78 -20.89 -22.51 3.49
N VAL A 79 -20.44 -22.07 4.66
CA VAL A 79 -20.72 -22.79 5.93
C VAL A 79 -22.21 -22.75 6.29
N GLY A 80 -22.91 -21.66 5.96
CA GLY A 80 -24.36 -21.57 6.13
C GLY A 80 -25.13 -22.67 5.36
N LEU A 81 -24.65 -23.04 4.17
CA LEU A 81 -25.24 -24.12 3.37
C LEU A 81 -24.90 -25.52 3.91
N ARG A 82 -23.72 -25.70 4.55
CA ARG A 82 -23.30 -26.99 5.16
C ARG A 82 -24.03 -27.32 6.46
N GLY A 83 -24.71 -26.34 7.08
CA GLY A 83 -25.49 -26.53 8.31
C GLY A 83 -26.57 -27.62 8.23
N TYR A 84 -26.95 -28.08 7.03
CA TYR A 84 -27.82 -29.22 6.80
C TYR A 84 -27.16 -30.59 7.12
N ALA A 85 -25.83 -30.66 7.27
CA ALA A 85 -25.06 -31.90 7.42
C ALA A 85 -24.71 -32.24 8.88
N GLN A 86 -25.49 -31.81 9.86
CA GLN A 86 -25.34 -32.10 11.31
C GLN A 86 -24.05 -31.55 11.98
N ASN A 87 -23.21 -30.81 11.30
CA ASN A 87 -22.05 -30.17 11.89
C ASN A 87 -22.44 -28.76 12.41
N ASN A 88 -21.79 -28.34 13.50
CA ASN A 88 -22.01 -26.97 14.00
C ASN A 88 -21.32 -25.96 13.08
N PRO A 89 -22.08 -25.12 12.35
CA PRO A 89 -21.51 -24.19 11.38
C PRO A 89 -20.50 -23.19 11.98
N VAL A 90 -20.68 -22.82 13.25
CA VAL A 90 -19.80 -21.89 13.95
C VAL A 90 -18.42 -22.51 14.18
N VAL A 91 -18.38 -23.79 14.58
CA VAL A 91 -17.12 -24.50 14.81
C VAL A 91 -16.35 -24.69 13.48
N GLU A 92 -17.09 -25.06 12.41
CA GLU A 92 -16.47 -25.17 11.08
C GLU A 92 -15.92 -23.82 10.58
N TYR A 93 -16.68 -22.75 10.74
CA TYR A 93 -16.23 -21.40 10.37
C TYR A 93 -14.97 -21.02 11.13
N GLN A 94 -14.93 -21.25 12.44
CA GLN A 94 -13.75 -20.92 13.26
C GLN A 94 -12.51 -21.73 12.84
N ALA A 95 -12.67 -23.04 12.64
CA ALA A 95 -11.56 -23.93 12.28
C ALA A 95 -11.00 -23.58 10.89
N GLU A 96 -11.87 -23.41 9.91
CA GLU A 96 -11.47 -23.08 8.54
C GLU A 96 -10.92 -21.66 8.45
N GLY A 97 -11.54 -20.68 9.12
CA GLY A 97 -11.06 -19.30 9.16
C GLY A 97 -9.69 -19.19 9.80
N PHE A 98 -9.43 -19.97 10.87
CA PHE A 98 -8.10 -20.01 11.48
C PHE A 98 -7.04 -20.61 10.54
N ARG A 99 -7.40 -21.68 9.79
CA ARG A 99 -6.51 -22.26 8.79
C ARG A 99 -6.18 -21.23 7.70
N MET A 100 -7.21 -20.58 7.13
CA MET A 100 -7.04 -19.58 6.10
C MET A 100 -6.19 -18.39 6.58
N PHE A 101 -6.33 -17.98 7.84
CA PHE A 101 -5.51 -16.95 8.43
C PHE A 101 -4.03 -17.35 8.51
N ASN A 102 -3.73 -18.57 8.96
CA ASN A 102 -2.36 -19.06 9.00
C ASN A 102 -1.75 -19.18 7.59
N ASP A 103 -2.52 -19.62 6.62
CA ASP A 103 -2.09 -19.68 5.21
C ASP A 103 -1.80 -18.29 4.66
N MET A 104 -2.62 -17.29 5.02
CA MET A 104 -2.38 -15.88 4.67
C MET A 104 -1.07 -15.38 5.28
N ILE A 105 -0.81 -15.62 6.57
CA ILE A 105 0.45 -15.21 7.23
C ILE A 105 1.65 -15.83 6.53
N GLY A 106 1.63 -17.14 6.27
CA GLY A 106 2.70 -17.80 5.53
C GLY A 106 2.89 -17.24 4.11
N SER A 107 1.81 -16.85 3.45
CA SER A 107 1.85 -16.21 2.14
C SER A 107 2.46 -14.80 2.21
N ILE A 108 2.17 -14.02 3.26
CA ILE A 108 2.78 -12.70 3.50
C ILE A 108 4.28 -12.85 3.71
N GLU A 109 4.71 -13.72 4.61
CA GLU A 109 6.13 -13.99 4.88
C GLU A 109 6.88 -14.36 3.60
N PHE A 110 6.29 -15.25 2.81
CA PHE A 110 6.86 -15.68 1.54
C PHE A 110 6.96 -14.55 0.52
N ASP A 111 5.88 -13.78 0.29
CA ASP A 111 5.84 -12.72 -0.70
C ASP A 111 6.73 -11.53 -0.30
N VAL A 112 6.80 -11.17 0.99
CA VAL A 112 7.72 -10.16 1.51
C VAL A 112 9.17 -10.58 1.24
N THR A 113 9.54 -11.79 1.61
CA THR A 113 10.90 -12.32 1.38
C THR A 113 11.24 -12.31 -0.11
N ARG A 114 10.35 -12.83 -0.94
CA ARG A 114 10.52 -12.89 -2.38
C ARG A 114 10.70 -11.50 -3.01
N LEU A 115 9.89 -10.53 -2.60
CA LEU A 115 9.96 -9.18 -3.14
C LEU A 115 11.21 -8.44 -2.66
N MET A 116 11.63 -8.62 -1.41
CA MET A 116 12.88 -8.07 -0.90
C MET A 116 14.10 -8.60 -1.67
N MET A 117 14.10 -9.88 -2.02
CA MET A 117 15.21 -10.51 -2.75
C MET A 117 15.21 -10.14 -4.24
N LYS A 118 14.06 -9.87 -4.84
CA LYS A 118 13.93 -9.57 -6.28
C LYS A 118 13.81 -8.09 -6.62
N ALA A 119 13.66 -7.22 -5.63
CA ALA A 119 13.49 -5.81 -5.87
C ALA A 119 14.73 -5.24 -6.60
N GLN A 120 14.51 -4.72 -7.79
CA GLN A 120 15.51 -3.94 -8.48
C GLN A 120 15.39 -2.50 -8.00
N ILE A 121 16.29 -2.12 -7.11
CA ILE A 121 16.37 -0.75 -6.63
C ILE A 121 17.05 0.06 -7.72
N HIS A 122 16.26 0.78 -8.50
CA HIS A 122 16.75 1.82 -9.36
C HIS A 122 16.80 3.11 -8.56
N GLU A 123 17.96 3.67 -8.43
CA GLU A 123 18.11 5.03 -7.92
C GLU A 123 17.52 6.00 -8.95
N GLN A 124 16.20 6.14 -8.92
CA GLN A 124 15.60 7.32 -9.52
C GLN A 124 15.97 8.47 -8.60
N GLU A 125 16.84 9.36 -9.08
CA GLU A 125 16.84 10.73 -8.59
C GLU A 125 15.35 11.14 -8.61
N ARG A 126 14.72 11.13 -7.43
CA ARG A 126 13.44 11.86 -7.32
C ARG A 126 13.80 13.26 -7.79
N PRO A 127 13.22 13.76 -8.90
CA PRO A 127 13.26 15.20 -9.11
C PRO A 127 12.75 15.70 -7.76
N GLN A 128 13.49 16.59 -7.14
CA GLN A 128 13.01 17.37 -6.02
C GLN A 128 11.74 18.02 -6.55
N ALA A 129 10.64 17.29 -6.50
CA ALA A 129 9.35 17.89 -6.44
C ALA A 129 9.42 18.65 -5.11
N GLU A 130 10.03 19.85 -5.17
CA GLU A 130 9.67 20.91 -4.28
C GLU A 130 8.17 20.72 -4.11
N ARG A 131 7.78 20.36 -2.89
CA ARG A 131 6.39 20.47 -2.51
C ARG A 131 6.12 21.97 -2.55
N HIS A 132 5.93 22.49 -3.76
CA HIS A 132 5.08 23.62 -3.94
C HIS A 132 3.71 23.11 -3.45
N ILE A 133 3.56 23.06 -2.12
CA ILE A 133 2.26 23.27 -1.53
C ILE A 133 1.85 24.56 -2.19
N SER A 134 1.01 24.41 -3.20
CA SER A 134 0.48 25.54 -3.94
C SER A 134 -0.24 26.40 -2.90
N THR A 135 0.46 27.37 -2.37
CA THR A 135 -0.09 28.49 -1.59
C THR A 135 -1.03 29.34 -2.44
N THR A 136 -1.28 28.91 -3.67
CA THR A 136 -2.31 29.45 -4.56
C THR A 136 -3.71 29.40 -3.93
N ALA A 137 -4.01 28.40 -3.10
CA ALA A 137 -5.30 28.37 -2.42
C ALA A 137 -5.46 29.51 -1.38
N THR A 138 -4.38 29.87 -0.69
CA THR A 138 -4.41 30.93 0.34
C THR A 138 -4.28 32.32 -0.29
N ARG A 139 -3.51 32.47 -1.40
CA ARG A 139 -3.42 33.73 -2.15
C ARG A 139 -4.74 34.10 -2.85
N ASN A 140 -5.47 33.07 -3.35
CA ASN A 140 -6.76 33.32 -4.00
C ASN A 140 -7.84 33.76 -3.01
N ILE A 141 -7.75 33.42 -1.71
CA ILE A 141 -8.71 33.90 -0.70
C ILE A 141 -8.48 35.35 -0.38
N ALA A 142 -7.23 35.83 -0.30
CA ALA A 142 -6.91 37.22 -0.02
C ALA A 142 -7.13 38.13 -1.27
N ALA A 143 -6.87 37.62 -2.48
CA ALA A 143 -7.09 38.36 -3.72
C ALA A 143 -8.59 38.54 -4.06
N HIS A 144 -9.45 37.59 -3.66
CA HIS A 144 -10.88 37.66 -3.92
C HIS A 144 -11.65 38.57 -2.94
N GLN A 145 -11.05 38.94 -1.81
CA GLN A 145 -11.66 39.94 -0.91
C GLN A 145 -11.47 41.38 -1.38
N ALA A 146 -10.55 41.62 -2.29
CA ALA A 146 -10.18 42.97 -2.74
C ALA A 146 -10.87 43.46 -4.04
N SER A 147 -11.74 42.66 -4.66
CA SER A 147 -12.26 42.94 -6.01
C SER A 147 -13.79 43.04 -6.14
N MET A 148 -14.50 43.21 -5.03
CA MET A 148 -15.94 43.52 -5.15
C MET A 148 -16.12 45.03 -5.39
N PRO A 149 -16.85 45.44 -6.44
CA PRO A 149 -17.26 46.83 -6.60
C PRO A 149 -18.13 47.21 -5.40
N GLU A 150 -17.85 48.38 -4.79
CA GLU A 150 -18.55 48.88 -3.61
C GLU A 150 -20.04 49.19 -3.86
N ASP A 151 -20.44 49.34 -5.12
CA ASP A 151 -21.79 49.76 -5.53
C ASP A 151 -22.68 48.58 -6.01
N LEU A 152 -22.32 47.33 -5.74
CA LEU A 152 -23.14 46.18 -6.21
C LEU A 152 -24.24 45.85 -5.23
N ASP A 153 -25.49 46.02 -5.65
CA ASP A 153 -26.66 45.61 -4.87
C ASP A 153 -26.77 44.06 -4.81
N LEU A 154 -26.28 43.51 -3.73
CA LEU A 154 -26.25 42.06 -3.49
C LEU A 154 -27.64 41.41 -3.35
N SER A 155 -28.69 42.26 -3.16
CA SER A 155 -30.07 41.77 -3.01
C SER A 155 -30.69 41.26 -4.31
N GLN A 156 -30.12 41.68 -5.47
CA GLN A 156 -30.61 41.30 -6.80
C GLN A 156 -29.95 40.03 -7.33
N ILE A 157 -28.99 39.48 -6.63
CA ILE A 157 -28.23 38.27 -7.10
C ILE A 157 -28.89 37.00 -6.59
N GLY A 158 -29.29 36.15 -7.52
CA GLY A 158 -29.85 34.84 -7.20
C GLY A 158 -28.86 33.91 -6.48
N ARG A 159 -29.30 33.17 -5.45
CA ARG A 159 -28.44 32.28 -4.66
C ARG A 159 -27.64 31.30 -5.51
N ASN A 160 -28.16 30.89 -6.66
CA ASN A 160 -27.51 29.91 -7.55
C ASN A 160 -26.73 30.55 -8.70
N GLU A 161 -26.72 31.85 -8.85
CA GLU A 161 -25.96 32.59 -9.88
C GLU A 161 -24.47 32.64 -9.54
N LEU A 162 -23.64 32.86 -10.54
CA LEU A 162 -22.20 33.01 -10.35
C LEU A 162 -21.92 34.25 -9.51
N CYS A 163 -21.01 34.12 -8.56
CA CYS A 163 -20.63 35.27 -7.71
C CYS A 163 -19.94 36.37 -8.52
N PRO A 164 -20.36 37.61 -8.42
CA PRO A 164 -19.78 38.74 -9.19
C PRO A 164 -18.33 39.05 -8.84
N CYS A 165 -17.78 38.49 -7.78
CA CYS A 165 -16.36 38.60 -7.44
C CYS A 165 -15.42 37.85 -8.41
N GLY A 166 -15.93 37.20 -9.45
CA GLY A 166 -15.11 36.48 -10.45
C GLY A 166 -14.53 35.15 -9.99
N SER A 167 -14.91 34.66 -8.81
CA SER A 167 -14.39 33.37 -8.26
C SER A 167 -14.89 32.12 -8.98
N GLY A 168 -15.81 32.22 -9.93
CA GLY A 168 -16.45 31.10 -10.62
C GLY A 168 -17.36 30.24 -9.72
N LYS A 169 -17.54 30.61 -8.45
CA LYS A 169 -18.43 29.91 -7.50
C LYS A 169 -19.81 30.51 -7.50
N LYS A 170 -20.84 29.69 -7.20
CA LYS A 170 -22.20 30.20 -6.99
C LYS A 170 -22.25 31.13 -5.79
N PHE A 171 -23.10 32.19 -5.86
CA PHE A 171 -23.19 33.25 -4.84
C PHE A 171 -23.38 32.65 -3.42
N LYS A 172 -24.26 31.66 -3.23
CA LYS A 172 -24.48 30.95 -1.96
C LYS A 172 -23.22 30.27 -1.37
N ASN A 173 -22.25 29.92 -2.21
CA ASN A 173 -21.01 29.26 -1.81
C ASN A 173 -19.81 30.21 -1.69
N CYS A 174 -20.04 31.53 -1.95
CA CYS A 174 -19.05 32.57 -1.89
C CYS A 174 -19.48 33.69 -0.95
N HIS A 175 -19.90 34.83 -1.47
CA HIS A 175 -20.29 36.02 -0.67
C HIS A 175 -21.69 35.94 -0.08
N GLY A 176 -22.58 35.07 -0.60
CA GLY A 176 -23.91 34.81 -0.06
C GLY A 176 -23.93 33.79 1.12
N LYS A 177 -22.81 33.47 1.70
CA LYS A 177 -22.69 32.47 2.81
C LYS A 177 -23.14 32.98 4.18
N ARG A 178 -23.45 34.30 4.29
CA ARG A 178 -23.76 34.98 5.55
C ARG A 178 -25.22 35.47 5.67
N GLN A 179 -26.14 34.86 4.87
CA GLN A 179 -27.56 35.11 5.08
C GLN A 179 -28.26 33.80 5.44
#